data_3a38973a0e3a7885306da3a650c2d4b2
#
_entry.id   3a38973a0e3a7885306da3a650c2d4b2
#
_cell.length_a   1.000
_cell.length_b   1.000
_cell.length_c   1.000
_cell.angle_alpha   90.00
_cell.angle_beta   90.00
_cell.angle_gamma   90.00
#
_symmetry.space_group_name_H-M   'P 1'
#
loop_
_entity.id
_entity.type
_entity.pdbx_description
1 polymer ?
#
loop_
_entity_poly.entity_id
_entity_poly.type
_entity_poly.pdbx_seq_one_letter_code
_entity_poly.pdbx_strand_id
1 'polypeptide(L)' 'MKDENYKIIKDSTIWGIQMTVNQMILEGWETQGPLIIDKDGSYVQSLVKKVQPEQEVLTE' A
#
# COMPACT_ATOMS: atom_id res chain seq x y z
N MET A 1 -6.05 -8.54 -14.54
CA MET A 1 -6.20 -8.41 -14.05
C MET A 1 -5.89 -7.68 -13.12
N LYS A 2 -6.04 -7.16 -12.63
CA LYS A 2 -5.95 -6.44 -11.83
C LYS A 2 -5.27 -6.79 -10.69
N ASP A 3 -4.54 -7.27 -10.63
CA ASP A 3 -3.83 -7.80 -9.64
C ASP A 3 -2.98 -6.84 -8.98
N GLU A 4 -2.82 -5.70 -9.39
CA GLU A 4 -2.03 -4.74 -8.74
C GLU A 4 -2.75 -4.01 -7.66
N ASN A 5 -3.87 -4.51 -7.23
CA ASN A 5 -4.67 -3.86 -6.23
C ASN A 5 -4.17 -4.06 -4.81
N TYR A 6 -3.25 -4.96 -4.60
CA TYR A 6 -2.83 -5.30 -3.25
C TYR A 6 -1.33 -5.48 -3.23
N LYS A 7 -0.69 -4.91 -2.23
CA LYS A 7 0.75 -5.00 -2.14
C LYS A 7 1.17 -5.10 -0.68
N ILE A 8 2.20 -5.86 -0.41
CA ILE A 8 2.73 -5.97 0.92
C ILE A 8 4.17 -5.53 0.86
N ILE A 9 4.55 -4.60 1.74
CA ILE A 9 5.92 -4.17 1.80
C ILE A 9 6.50 -4.54 3.15
N LYS A 10 7.78 -4.77 3.18
CA LYS A 10 8.48 -5.19 4.36
C LYS A 10 9.81 -4.48 4.41
N ASP A 11 10.17 -3.99 5.58
CA ASP A 11 11.43 -3.29 5.74
C ASP A 11 11.95 -3.53 7.14
N SER A 12 13.25 -3.56 7.29
CA SER A 12 13.83 -3.84 8.58
C SER A 12 13.88 -2.61 9.49
N THR A 13 13.58 -1.43 8.96
CA THR A 13 13.61 -0.23 9.77
C THR A 13 12.30 0.52 9.60
N ILE A 14 11.94 1.23 10.65
CA ILE A 14 10.73 2.02 10.60
C ILE A 14 10.89 3.18 9.62
N TRP A 15 12.08 3.69 9.50
CA TRP A 15 12.40 4.73 8.55
C TRP A 15 12.13 4.29 7.13
N GLY A 16 12.65 3.12 6.79
CA GLY A 16 12.49 2.60 5.45
C GLY A 16 11.05 2.33 5.09
N ILE A 17 10.31 1.71 6.00
CA ILE A 17 8.93 1.40 5.67
C ILE A 17 8.10 2.67 5.60
N GLN A 18 8.41 3.64 6.44
CA GLN A 18 7.71 4.90 6.41
C GLN A 18 7.90 5.61 5.08
N MET A 19 9.12 5.66 4.59
CA MET A 19 9.40 6.31 3.33
C MET A 19 8.73 5.59 2.18
N THR A 20 8.77 4.27 2.20
CA THR A 20 8.14 3.49 1.14
C THR A 20 6.62 3.69 1.14
N VAL A 21 6.01 3.66 2.31
CA VAL A 21 4.57 3.86 2.41
C VAL A 21 4.19 5.25 1.92
N ASN A 22 4.94 6.25 2.30
CA ASN A 22 4.64 7.61 1.87
C ASN A 22 4.73 7.74 0.35
N GLN A 23 5.73 7.09 -0.23
CA GLN A 23 5.87 7.11 -1.66
C GLN A 23 4.67 6.43 -2.33
N MET A 24 4.23 5.32 -1.78
CA MET A 24 3.12 4.60 -2.36
C MET A 24 1.82 5.37 -2.22
N ILE A 25 1.65 6.09 -1.13
CA ILE A 25 0.46 6.92 -0.97
C ILE A 25 0.41 7.98 -2.06
N LEU A 26 1.56 8.53 -2.41
CA LEU A 26 1.60 9.50 -3.49
C LEU A 26 1.20 8.88 -4.83
N GLU A 27 1.36 7.59 -4.96
CA GLU A 27 1.00 6.90 -6.17
C GLU A 27 -0.41 6.35 -6.17
N GLY A 28 -1.17 6.66 -5.13
CA GLY A 28 -2.57 6.26 -5.09
C GLY A 28 -2.87 5.06 -4.22
N TRP A 29 -1.88 4.55 -3.49
CA TRP A 29 -2.10 3.43 -2.61
C TRP A 29 -2.58 3.90 -1.25
N GLU A 30 -3.29 3.05 -0.55
CA GLU A 30 -3.74 3.33 0.81
C GLU A 30 -3.32 2.20 1.71
N THR A 31 -2.99 2.51 2.94
CA THR A 31 -2.64 1.46 3.89
C THR A 31 -3.87 0.65 4.23
N GLN A 32 -3.68 -0.63 4.40
CA GLN A 32 -4.75 -1.53 4.73
C GLN A 32 -4.41 -2.20 6.03
N GLY A 33 -5.09 -1.85 7.10
CA GLY A 33 -4.84 -2.43 8.39
C GLY A 33 -3.62 -1.83 9.07
N PRO A 34 -3.30 -2.30 10.24
CA PRO A 34 -2.22 -1.72 11.02
C PRO A 34 -0.86 -2.21 10.56
N LEU A 35 0.15 -1.49 10.97
CA LEU A 35 1.52 -1.91 10.77
C LEU A 35 1.78 -3.13 11.64
N ILE A 36 2.44 -4.11 11.09
CA ILE A 36 2.71 -5.34 11.79
C ILE A 36 4.21 -5.51 11.95
N ILE A 37 4.64 -6.04 13.08
CA ILE A 37 6.03 -6.33 13.30
C ILE A 37 6.20 -7.84 13.21
N ASP A 38 7.03 -8.28 12.28
CA ASP A 38 7.25 -9.69 12.04
C ASP A 38 8.14 -10.26 13.12
N LYS A 39 8.24 -11.58 13.20
CA LYS A 39 9.01 -12.20 14.22
C LYS A 39 10.47 -11.87 14.13
N ASP A 40 10.99 -11.53 12.99
CA ASP A 40 12.39 -11.15 12.87
C ASP A 40 12.63 -9.68 13.14
N GLY A 41 11.60 -8.97 13.57
CA GLY A 41 11.74 -7.55 13.87
C GLY A 41 11.50 -6.63 12.72
N SER A 42 11.14 -7.15 11.57
CA SER A 42 10.87 -6.32 10.41
C SER A 42 9.47 -5.75 10.49
N TYR A 43 9.27 -4.64 9.82
CA TYR A 43 7.96 -3.99 9.77
C TYR A 43 7.27 -4.36 8.47
N VAL A 44 6.00 -4.66 8.54
CA VAL A 44 5.23 -5.09 7.39
C VAL A 44 3.97 -4.25 7.29
N GLN A 45 3.68 -3.78 6.11
CA GLN A 45 2.48 -2.98 5.89
C GLN A 45 1.83 -3.41 4.58
N SER A 46 0.53 -3.64 4.65
CA SER A 46 -0.24 -3.98 3.45
C SER A 46 -0.86 -2.71 2.90
N LEU A 47 -0.96 -2.65 1.59
CA LEU A 47 -1.56 -1.50 0.93
C LEU A 47 -2.48 -1.98 -0.17
N VAL A 48 -3.49 -1.21 -0.45
CA VAL A 48 -4.40 -1.48 -1.56
C VAL A 48 -4.49 -0.24 -2.42
N LYS A 49 -4.72 -0.44 -3.67
CA LYS A 49 -4.92 0.66 -4.59
C LYS A 49 -6.32 0.57 -5.12
N LYS A 50 -7.12 1.62 -4.89
CA LYS A 50 -8.45 1.61 -5.37
C LYS A 50 -8.44 1.93 -6.79
N VAL A 51 -8.78 1.00 -7.59
CA VAL A 51 -8.88 1.21 -9.01
C VAL A 51 -10.16 1.91 -9.26
N GLN A 52 -10.10 3.14 -9.69
CA GLN A 52 -11.29 3.82 -9.97
C GLN A 52 -11.68 3.49 -11.31
N PRO A 53 -12.73 2.99 -11.49
CA PRO A 53 -13.18 2.67 -12.83
C PRO A 53 -13.47 3.95 -13.48
N GLU A 54 -13.13 4.39 -13.82
CA GLU A 54 -13.35 5.43 -14.35
C GLU A 54 -14.28 5.65 -14.78
N GLN A 55 -14.48 5.17 -14.64
CA GLN A 55 -15.24 5.18 -14.89
C GLN A 55 -16.13 5.70 -14.69
N GLU A 56 -16.17 5.85 -14.50
CA GLU A 56 -16.97 6.23 -14.25
C GLU A 56 -17.44 7.13 -14.61
N VAL A 57 -17.06 7.33 -14.96
CA VAL A 57 -17.35 8.03 -15.33
C VAL A 57 -18.15 8.45 -15.88
N LEU A 58 -18.11 8.39 -16.04
CA LEU A 58 -18.59 8.80 -16.51
C LEU A 58 -19.52 9.10 -16.84
N THR A 59 -19.69 9.09 -16.85
CA THR A 59 -20.38 9.29 -17.14
C THR A 59 -21.17 9.68 -17.58
N GLU A 60 -21.30 9.77 -17.65
CA GLU A 60 -21.84 10.08 -18.09
C GLU A 60 -22.24 10.40 -18.39
#